data_b342fffd645fbb5d50dcd509a29b6464
#
_entry.id   b342fffd645fbb5d50dcd509a29b6464
#
_cell.length_a   1.000
_cell.length_b   1.000
_cell.length_c   1.000
_cell.angle_alpha   90.00
_cell.angle_beta   90.00
_cell.angle_gamma   90.00
#
_symmetry.space_group_name_H-M   'P 1'
#
loop_
_entity.id
_entity.type
_entity.pdbx_description
1 polymer ?
#
loop_
_entity_poly.entity_id
_entity_poly.type
_entity_poly.pdbx_seq_one_letter_code
_entity_poly.pdbx_strand_id
1 'polypeptide(L)'
;VKLLNYHSQLYYVEDRNEITDYEYDMLQQELKGLEEKFPQFIRSDSPTQRVGGKAISIFEKVTHRVQMGSLQDVFSFEQVRSFIETVQQAVDKPQFVVEPKIDGLSVSLEYHNGELAIGSTRGDGFVGEDVTSNLKTVKSIPIKINEELPLIEVRGETYMPRNVFLKLVKEQEDNDEQPFKNPRNAAAGSLRQKDPKIAAKRKLDIFVFNVQQIEGKELTYHKESLDYLKTLGFKTIPDYKRVSTADEVIGCIKAVSYTHLTLPT
;
A
#
# COMPACT_ATOMS: atom_id res chain seq x y z
N VAL A 1 22.21 -6.74 -2.69
CA VAL A 1 20.84 -6.81 -2.22
C VAL A 1 20.55 -5.74 -1.16
N LYS A 2 21.22 -5.77 0.02
CA LYS A 2 20.93 -4.82 1.12
C LYS A 2 21.00 -3.35 0.68
N LEU A 3 22.05 -2.96 -0.07
CA LEU A 3 22.22 -1.59 -0.53
C LEU A 3 21.08 -1.15 -1.48
N LEU A 4 20.69 -1.99 -2.41
CA LEU A 4 19.58 -1.70 -3.32
C LEU A 4 18.23 -1.63 -2.60
N ASN A 5 17.98 -2.50 -1.62
CA ASN A 5 16.76 -2.42 -0.81
C ASN A 5 16.74 -1.14 0.03
N TYR A 6 17.89 -0.70 0.58
CA TYR A 6 18.02 0.57 1.30
C TYR A 6 17.66 1.78 0.40
N HIS A 7 18.27 1.88 -0.79
CA HIS A 7 17.94 2.99 -1.71
C HIS A 7 16.52 2.92 -2.27
N SER A 8 15.97 1.70 -2.48
CA SER A 8 14.54 1.53 -2.80
C SER A 8 13.63 2.06 -1.69
N GLN A 9 13.98 1.76 -0.43
CA GLN A 9 13.23 2.25 0.74
C GLN A 9 13.24 3.78 0.77
N LEU A 10 14.41 4.40 0.64
CA LEU A 10 14.54 5.86 0.63
C LEU A 10 13.68 6.48 -0.48
N TYR A 11 13.80 5.97 -1.70
CA TYR A 11 13.14 6.53 -2.88
C TYR A 11 11.60 6.35 -2.86
N TYR A 12 11.13 5.10 -2.65
CA TYR A 12 9.71 4.76 -2.82
C TYR A 12 8.85 4.95 -1.56
N VAL A 13 9.47 4.94 -0.39
CA VAL A 13 8.75 5.03 0.90
C VAL A 13 8.98 6.37 1.59
N GLU A 14 10.23 6.86 1.61
CA GLU A 14 10.62 8.07 2.32
C GLU A 14 10.69 9.32 1.43
N ASP A 15 10.47 9.16 0.11
CA ASP A 15 10.47 10.25 -0.89
C ASP A 15 11.81 11.02 -0.90
N ARG A 16 12.93 10.31 -0.70
CA ARG A 16 14.28 10.85 -0.54
C ARG A 16 15.29 10.09 -1.38
N ASN A 17 16.20 10.81 -2.04
CA ASN A 17 17.27 10.24 -2.87
C ASN A 17 18.64 10.51 -2.25
N GLU A 18 19.51 9.50 -2.17
CA GLU A 18 20.93 9.63 -1.84
C GLU A 18 21.83 9.29 -3.02
N ILE A 19 21.27 8.62 -4.03
CA ILE A 19 21.96 8.30 -5.30
C ILE A 19 21.06 8.69 -6.48
N THR A 20 21.67 8.86 -7.65
CA THR A 20 20.93 9.12 -8.90
C THR A 20 20.25 7.86 -9.42
N ASP A 21 19.23 8.02 -10.28
CA ASP A 21 18.57 6.89 -10.95
C ASP A 21 19.59 6.04 -11.74
N TYR A 22 20.56 6.68 -12.37
CA TYR A 22 21.64 6.00 -13.10
C TYR A 22 22.49 5.11 -12.17
N GLU A 23 22.91 5.62 -11.02
CA GLU A 23 23.68 4.85 -10.04
C GLU A 23 22.87 3.66 -9.49
N TYR A 24 21.58 3.85 -9.25
CA TYR A 24 20.69 2.78 -8.83
C TYR A 24 20.58 1.68 -9.90
N ASP A 25 20.38 2.06 -11.17
CA ASP A 25 20.30 1.13 -12.30
C ASP A 25 21.59 0.34 -12.50
N MET A 26 22.77 0.99 -12.34
CA MET A 26 24.06 0.31 -12.42
C MET A 26 24.23 -0.73 -11.31
N LEU A 27 23.85 -0.41 -10.06
CA LEU A 27 23.86 -1.37 -8.95
C LEU A 27 22.92 -2.55 -9.21
N GLN A 28 21.75 -2.29 -9.82
CA GLN A 28 20.78 -3.33 -10.16
C GLN A 28 21.31 -4.27 -11.26
N GLN A 29 21.98 -3.73 -12.27
CA GLN A 29 22.64 -4.52 -13.32
C GLN A 29 23.79 -5.37 -12.76
N GLU A 30 24.61 -4.80 -11.88
CA GLU A 30 25.68 -5.53 -11.19
C GLU A 30 25.13 -6.69 -10.38
N LEU A 31 24.07 -6.46 -9.58
CA LEU A 31 23.41 -7.51 -8.80
C LEU A 31 22.88 -8.62 -9.72
N LYS A 32 22.22 -8.27 -10.81
CA LYS A 32 21.72 -9.24 -11.78
C LYS A 32 22.83 -10.10 -12.37
N GLY A 33 23.95 -9.48 -12.76
CA GLY A 33 25.11 -10.21 -13.29
C GLY A 33 25.77 -11.12 -12.24
N LEU A 34 25.78 -10.74 -10.96
CA LEU A 34 26.26 -11.58 -9.87
C LEU A 34 25.32 -12.78 -9.62
N GLU A 35 24.01 -12.58 -9.63
CA GLU A 35 23.02 -13.62 -9.44
C GLU A 35 22.99 -14.64 -10.62
N GLU A 36 23.24 -14.18 -11.85
CA GLU A 36 23.41 -15.05 -13.01
C GLU A 36 24.67 -15.94 -12.89
N LYS A 37 25.78 -15.40 -12.35
CA LYS A 37 27.03 -16.16 -12.15
C LYS A 37 26.95 -17.09 -10.94
N PHE A 38 26.19 -16.73 -9.92
CA PHE A 38 26.13 -17.44 -8.64
C PHE A 38 24.69 -17.69 -8.19
N PRO A 39 23.90 -18.49 -8.92
CA PRO A 39 22.47 -18.70 -8.64
C PRO A 39 22.17 -19.21 -7.22
N GLN A 40 23.11 -19.92 -6.59
CA GLN A 40 22.97 -20.45 -5.23
C GLN A 40 22.90 -19.37 -4.13
N PHE A 41 23.28 -18.13 -4.44
CA PHE A 41 23.23 -17.02 -3.50
C PHE A 41 22.07 -16.05 -3.75
N ILE A 42 21.15 -16.37 -4.67
CA ILE A 42 19.94 -15.57 -4.89
C ILE A 42 19.11 -15.58 -3.61
N ARG A 43 18.75 -14.39 -3.15
CA ARG A 43 17.94 -14.20 -1.93
C ARG A 43 16.49 -13.95 -2.29
N SER A 44 15.57 -14.41 -1.44
CA SER A 44 14.12 -14.17 -1.58
C SER A 44 13.76 -12.68 -1.57
N ASP A 45 14.53 -11.86 -0.83
CA ASP A 45 14.37 -10.41 -0.72
C ASP A 45 15.13 -9.61 -1.80
N SER A 46 15.69 -10.26 -2.82
CA SER A 46 16.40 -9.56 -3.89
C SER A 46 15.45 -8.72 -4.74
N PRO A 47 15.80 -7.45 -5.05
CA PRO A 47 15.04 -6.61 -5.98
C PRO A 47 14.87 -7.23 -7.37
N THR A 48 15.77 -8.10 -7.79
CA THR A 48 15.71 -8.81 -9.08
C THR A 48 14.59 -9.84 -9.12
N GLN A 49 14.14 -10.34 -7.96
CA GLN A 49 13.08 -11.35 -7.85
C GLN A 49 11.66 -10.76 -7.86
N ARG A 50 11.52 -9.41 -7.82
CA ARG A 50 10.20 -8.75 -7.79
C ARG A 50 9.33 -9.04 -9.02
N VAL A 51 9.93 -9.31 -10.18
CA VAL A 51 9.23 -9.49 -11.48
C VAL A 51 9.41 -10.90 -12.01
N GLY A 52 9.59 -11.89 -11.15
CA GLY A 52 9.88 -13.29 -11.52
C GLY A 52 8.66 -14.20 -11.75
N GLY A 53 7.42 -13.72 -11.53
CA GLY A 53 6.21 -14.54 -11.65
C GLY A 53 5.89 -14.96 -13.10
N LYS A 54 5.37 -16.20 -13.28
CA LYS A 54 4.80 -16.65 -14.55
C LYS A 54 3.40 -16.10 -14.72
N ALA A 55 2.98 -15.86 -15.98
CA ALA A 55 1.59 -15.53 -16.29
C ALA A 55 0.66 -16.66 -15.83
N ILE A 56 -0.42 -16.31 -15.13
CA ILE A 56 -1.42 -17.23 -14.59
C ILE A 56 -2.70 -17.18 -15.41
N SER A 57 -3.48 -18.24 -15.41
CA SER A 57 -4.78 -18.29 -16.09
C SER A 57 -5.91 -17.74 -15.22
N ILE A 58 -5.89 -18.07 -13.93
CA ILE A 58 -6.91 -17.71 -12.92
C ILE A 58 -6.18 -17.36 -11.63
N PHE A 59 -6.70 -16.34 -10.90
CA PHE A 59 -6.25 -16.02 -9.55
C PHE A 59 -6.83 -17.02 -8.55
N GLU A 60 -5.99 -17.56 -7.69
CA GLU A 60 -6.42 -18.39 -6.57
C GLU A 60 -7.21 -17.56 -5.56
N LYS A 61 -8.11 -18.20 -4.83
CA LYS A 61 -8.89 -17.54 -3.78
C LYS A 61 -8.15 -17.62 -2.45
N VAL A 62 -8.15 -16.49 -1.73
CA VAL A 62 -7.58 -16.37 -0.39
C VAL A 62 -8.69 -16.00 0.58
N THR A 63 -8.91 -16.84 1.59
CA THR A 63 -9.81 -16.51 2.70
C THR A 63 -9.07 -15.66 3.72
N HIS A 64 -9.59 -14.49 4.03
CA HIS A 64 -8.99 -13.58 5.01
C HIS A 64 -9.13 -14.15 6.42
N ARG A 65 -8.04 -14.13 7.21
CA ARG A 65 -8.07 -14.51 8.64
C ARG A 65 -8.89 -13.54 9.46
N VAL A 66 -8.79 -12.25 9.13
CA VAL A 66 -9.56 -11.18 9.72
C VAL A 66 -10.39 -10.51 8.63
N GLN A 67 -11.70 -10.40 8.85
CA GLN A 67 -12.59 -9.80 7.87
C GLN A 67 -12.15 -8.39 7.48
N MET A 68 -12.07 -8.13 6.19
CA MET A 68 -11.75 -6.82 5.63
C MET A 68 -13.03 -5.98 5.51
N GLY A 69 -13.53 -5.44 6.63
CA GLY A 69 -14.75 -4.63 6.68
C GLY A 69 -14.67 -3.34 5.85
N SER A 70 -15.83 -2.79 5.52
CA SER A 70 -15.96 -1.46 4.92
C SER A 70 -16.14 -0.40 6.01
N LEU A 71 -15.69 0.84 5.70
CA LEU A 71 -16.01 2.00 6.54
C LEU A 71 -17.46 2.43 6.31
N GLN A 72 -18.07 2.98 7.34
CA GLN A 72 -19.39 3.62 7.23
C GLN A 72 -19.21 5.02 6.63
N ASP A 73 -20.04 5.36 5.64
CA ASP A 73 -20.03 6.69 5.05
C ASP A 73 -20.83 7.66 5.92
N VAL A 74 -20.35 8.90 6.01
CA VAL A 74 -21.04 10.03 6.64
C VAL A 74 -21.04 11.22 5.66
N PHE A 75 -22.16 11.96 5.61
CA PHE A 75 -22.39 13.01 4.62
C PHE A 75 -22.62 14.38 5.25
N SER A 76 -22.59 14.49 6.59
CA SER A 76 -22.73 15.75 7.29
C SER A 76 -21.88 15.83 8.55
N PHE A 77 -21.63 17.05 9.03
CA PHE A 77 -20.92 17.25 10.30
C PHE A 77 -21.74 16.80 11.51
N GLU A 78 -23.07 16.80 11.42
CA GLU A 78 -23.96 16.27 12.44
C GLU A 78 -23.77 14.76 12.59
N GLN A 79 -23.61 14.03 11.49
CA GLN A 79 -23.31 12.59 11.52
C GLN A 79 -21.92 12.32 12.11
N VAL A 80 -20.92 13.17 11.83
CA VAL A 80 -19.59 13.08 12.48
C VAL A 80 -19.74 13.27 14.00
N ARG A 81 -20.51 14.27 14.47
CA ARG A 81 -20.75 14.49 15.90
C ARG A 81 -21.43 13.29 16.55
N SER A 82 -22.48 12.78 15.92
CA SER A 82 -23.23 11.61 16.42
C SER A 82 -22.32 10.37 16.51
N PHE A 83 -21.44 10.14 15.54
CA PHE A 83 -20.45 9.06 15.61
C PHE A 83 -19.50 9.24 16.82
N ILE A 84 -18.95 10.42 17.01
CA ILE A 84 -18.04 10.73 18.13
C ILE A 84 -18.75 10.54 19.47
N GLU A 85 -19.97 11.05 19.62
CA GLU A 85 -20.80 10.88 20.82
C GLU A 85 -21.06 9.40 21.11
N THR A 86 -21.40 8.61 20.11
CA THR A 86 -21.61 7.15 20.25
C THR A 86 -20.35 6.46 20.80
N VAL A 87 -19.18 6.80 20.28
CA VAL A 87 -17.92 6.24 20.77
C VAL A 87 -17.61 6.70 22.20
N GLN A 88 -17.86 7.97 22.52
CA GLN A 88 -17.65 8.53 23.87
C GLN A 88 -18.58 7.93 24.94
N GLN A 89 -19.74 7.45 24.55
CA GLN A 89 -20.64 6.71 25.46
C GLN A 89 -20.14 5.28 25.74
N ALA A 90 -19.40 4.69 24.82
CA ALA A 90 -18.90 3.31 24.92
C ALA A 90 -17.49 3.21 25.51
N VAL A 91 -16.67 4.26 25.37
CA VAL A 91 -15.25 4.26 25.73
C VAL A 91 -14.92 5.52 26.55
N ASP A 92 -14.24 5.35 27.69
CA ASP A 92 -13.79 6.49 28.48
C ASP A 92 -12.62 7.21 27.77
N LYS A 93 -12.77 8.52 27.57
CA LYS A 93 -11.77 9.41 26.96
C LYS A 93 -11.17 8.87 25.65
N PRO A 94 -11.99 8.53 24.63
CA PRO A 94 -11.49 8.01 23.38
C PRO A 94 -10.65 9.05 22.65
N GLN A 95 -9.67 8.56 21.87
CA GLN A 95 -8.90 9.36 20.93
C GLN A 95 -9.19 8.87 19.52
N PHE A 96 -9.21 9.80 18.59
CA PHE A 96 -9.50 9.53 17.18
C PHE A 96 -8.27 9.83 16.34
N VAL A 97 -8.08 9.07 15.27
CA VAL A 97 -7.10 9.36 14.23
C VAL A 97 -7.87 9.73 12.98
N VAL A 98 -7.57 10.91 12.44
CA VAL A 98 -8.14 11.40 11.19
C VAL A 98 -7.12 11.21 10.09
N GLU A 99 -7.50 10.50 9.03
CA GLU A 99 -6.64 10.13 7.92
C GLU A 99 -7.31 10.45 6.58
N PRO A 100 -6.56 10.87 5.55
CA PRO A 100 -7.07 10.89 4.18
C PRO A 100 -7.46 9.49 3.73
N LYS A 101 -8.65 9.35 3.14
CA LYS A 101 -9.07 8.09 2.52
C LYS A 101 -8.53 8.00 1.11
N ILE A 102 -7.52 7.16 0.92
CA ILE A 102 -6.93 6.91 -0.39
C ILE A 102 -7.93 6.19 -1.30
N ASP A 103 -7.98 6.60 -2.54
CA ASP A 103 -8.86 6.01 -3.56
C ASP A 103 -8.06 5.07 -4.48
N GLY A 104 -8.24 3.78 -4.29
CA GLY A 104 -7.52 2.74 -5.00
C GLY A 104 -8.18 1.37 -4.86
N LEU A 105 -7.39 0.31 -4.71
CA LEU A 105 -7.83 -1.05 -4.46
C LEU A 105 -7.27 -1.54 -3.12
N SER A 106 -8.17 -1.92 -2.22
CA SER A 106 -7.79 -2.42 -0.89
C SER A 106 -7.19 -3.82 -0.99
N VAL A 107 -6.05 -3.99 -0.33
CA VAL A 107 -5.29 -5.24 -0.29
C VAL A 107 -4.88 -5.59 1.13
N SER A 108 -4.71 -6.90 1.38
CA SER A 108 -4.04 -7.46 2.54
C SER A 108 -2.65 -7.94 2.14
N LEU A 109 -1.66 -7.71 3.01
CA LEU A 109 -0.29 -8.20 2.90
C LEU A 109 0.04 -9.00 4.15
N GLU A 110 0.26 -10.29 4.01
CA GLU A 110 0.62 -11.20 5.08
C GLU A 110 2.11 -11.54 5.00
N TYR A 111 2.83 -11.29 6.09
CA TYR A 111 4.25 -11.58 6.24
C TYR A 111 4.45 -12.69 7.27
N HIS A 112 5.30 -13.66 6.91
CA HIS A 112 5.75 -14.71 7.81
C HIS A 112 7.27 -14.58 8.02
N ASN A 113 7.71 -14.57 9.27
CA ASN A 113 9.11 -14.40 9.64
C ASN A 113 9.75 -13.17 8.93
N GLY A 114 8.96 -12.11 8.79
CA GLY A 114 9.37 -10.87 8.16
C GLY A 114 9.35 -10.89 6.62
N GLU A 115 9.03 -11.98 5.93
CA GLU A 115 8.98 -12.06 4.46
C GLU A 115 7.54 -12.05 3.93
N LEU A 116 7.27 -11.33 2.84
CA LEU A 116 5.97 -11.27 2.19
C LEU A 116 5.57 -12.65 1.64
N ALA A 117 4.64 -13.29 2.32
CA ALA A 117 4.12 -14.62 1.98
C ALA A 117 2.92 -14.53 1.04
N ILE A 118 1.89 -13.76 1.41
CA ILE A 118 0.63 -13.65 0.67
C ILE A 118 0.25 -12.18 0.53
N GLY A 119 -0.18 -11.82 -0.68
CA GLY A 119 -0.83 -10.54 -0.96
C GLY A 119 -2.15 -10.77 -1.68
N SER A 120 -3.26 -10.28 -1.12
CA SER A 120 -4.59 -10.55 -1.66
C SER A 120 -5.45 -9.30 -1.78
N THR A 121 -6.39 -9.30 -2.72
CA THR A 121 -7.42 -8.25 -2.81
C THR A 121 -8.45 -8.44 -1.69
N ARG A 122 -9.16 -7.37 -1.33
CA ARG A 122 -10.25 -7.45 -0.34
C ARG A 122 -11.36 -8.41 -0.75
N GLY A 123 -11.70 -8.47 -2.06
CA GLY A 123 -12.86 -9.23 -2.53
C GLY A 123 -14.16 -8.73 -1.89
N ASP A 124 -14.95 -9.66 -1.37
CA ASP A 124 -16.19 -9.40 -0.63
C ASP A 124 -15.94 -9.09 0.87
N GLY A 125 -14.69 -9.07 1.28
CA GLY A 125 -14.27 -8.86 2.66
C GLY A 125 -13.98 -10.15 3.42
N PHE A 126 -14.40 -11.31 2.93
CA PHE A 126 -14.12 -12.65 3.47
C PHE A 126 -13.16 -13.42 2.57
N VAL A 127 -13.34 -13.30 1.27
CA VAL A 127 -12.55 -14.02 0.26
C VAL A 127 -12.08 -13.04 -0.81
N GLY A 128 -10.78 -12.96 -1.00
CA GLY A 128 -10.12 -12.19 -2.05
C GLY A 128 -9.48 -13.05 -3.12
N GLU A 129 -8.66 -12.43 -3.95
CA GLU A 129 -7.85 -13.06 -4.99
C GLU A 129 -6.38 -12.93 -4.61
N ASP A 130 -5.61 -14.01 -4.76
CA ASP A 130 -4.15 -13.97 -4.60
C ASP A 130 -3.54 -13.15 -5.74
N VAL A 131 -2.97 -12.02 -5.39
CA VAL A 131 -2.26 -11.11 -6.29
C VAL A 131 -0.81 -10.89 -5.83
N THR A 132 -0.26 -11.83 -5.06
CA THR A 132 1.07 -11.75 -4.46
C THR A 132 2.14 -11.38 -5.49
N SER A 133 2.16 -12.07 -6.63
CA SER A 133 3.14 -11.81 -7.69
C SER A 133 3.05 -10.39 -8.26
N ASN A 134 1.85 -9.85 -8.36
CA ASN A 134 1.64 -8.48 -8.84
C ASN A 134 1.99 -7.45 -7.75
N LEU A 135 1.62 -7.70 -6.49
CA LEU A 135 1.99 -6.82 -5.37
C LEU A 135 3.49 -6.76 -5.15
N LYS A 136 4.23 -7.84 -5.38
CA LYS A 136 5.70 -7.83 -5.35
C LYS A 136 6.33 -6.87 -6.36
N THR A 137 5.61 -6.49 -7.42
CA THR A 137 6.09 -5.50 -8.41
C THR A 137 5.96 -4.05 -7.92
N VAL A 138 5.13 -3.80 -6.91
CA VAL A 138 4.94 -2.47 -6.29
C VAL A 138 6.15 -2.15 -5.43
N LYS A 139 6.93 -1.14 -5.83
CA LYS A 139 8.25 -0.86 -5.26
C LYS A 139 8.21 -0.43 -3.78
N SER A 140 7.15 0.24 -3.36
CA SER A 140 6.90 0.67 -1.98
C SER A 140 6.41 -0.45 -1.04
N ILE A 141 6.16 -1.66 -1.55
CA ILE A 141 5.90 -2.85 -0.73
C ILE A 141 7.24 -3.52 -0.40
N PRO A 142 7.65 -3.60 0.86
CA PRO A 142 8.85 -4.34 1.25
C PRO A 142 8.63 -5.85 1.01
N ILE A 143 9.58 -6.52 0.34
CA ILE A 143 9.55 -7.99 0.22
C ILE A 143 9.92 -8.61 1.56
N LYS A 144 10.81 -7.94 2.32
CA LYS A 144 11.16 -8.28 3.69
C LYS A 144 11.08 -7.01 4.54
N ILE A 145 10.36 -7.09 5.66
CA ILE A 145 10.25 -6.00 6.64
C ILE A 145 11.48 -5.98 7.57
N ASN A 146 11.66 -4.86 8.28
CA ASN A 146 12.86 -4.61 9.09
C ASN A 146 12.93 -5.45 10.38
N GLU A 147 11.89 -6.19 10.74
CA GLU A 147 11.80 -7.03 11.95
C GLU A 147 11.29 -8.44 11.57
N GLU A 148 11.86 -9.47 12.17
CA GLU A 148 11.44 -10.86 11.96
C GLU A 148 10.28 -11.22 12.90
N LEU A 149 9.06 -10.79 12.52
CA LEU A 149 7.84 -11.18 13.24
C LEU A 149 7.36 -12.55 12.74
N PRO A 150 6.89 -13.44 13.64
CA PRO A 150 6.30 -14.72 13.24
C PRO A 150 5.17 -14.54 12.22
N LEU A 151 4.27 -13.59 12.50
CA LEU A 151 3.17 -13.20 11.63
C LEU A 151 2.87 -11.71 11.79
N ILE A 152 2.72 -11.01 10.68
CA ILE A 152 2.00 -9.74 10.63
C ILE A 152 1.16 -9.67 9.34
N GLU A 153 -0.11 -9.32 9.50
CA GLU A 153 -1.02 -9.00 8.40
C GLU A 153 -1.35 -7.51 8.46
N VAL A 154 -1.11 -6.81 7.36
CA VAL A 154 -1.39 -5.39 7.23
C VAL A 154 -2.34 -5.10 6.09
N ARG A 155 -3.14 -4.05 6.22
CA ARG A 155 -4.05 -3.59 5.19
C ARG A 155 -3.56 -2.30 4.57
N GLY A 156 -3.60 -2.24 3.24
CA GLY A 156 -3.22 -1.06 2.47
C GLY A 156 -4.19 -0.77 1.33
N GLU A 157 -4.05 0.42 0.76
CA GLU A 157 -4.74 0.80 -0.47
C GLU A 157 -3.72 0.99 -1.57
N THR A 158 -3.77 0.10 -2.58
CA THR A 158 -2.94 0.20 -3.78
C THR A 158 -3.59 1.17 -4.74
N TYR A 159 -2.83 2.16 -5.20
CA TYR A 159 -3.34 3.22 -6.07
C TYR A 159 -2.40 3.47 -7.26
N MET A 160 -2.91 4.15 -8.28
CA MET A 160 -2.11 4.64 -9.39
C MET A 160 -1.85 6.14 -9.21
N PRO A 161 -0.57 6.58 -9.10
CA PRO A 161 -0.23 8.00 -9.05
C PRO A 161 -0.79 8.76 -10.27
N ARG A 162 -1.28 9.99 -10.08
CA ARG A 162 -1.94 10.78 -11.13
C ARG A 162 -1.10 10.93 -12.40
N ASN A 163 0.19 11.22 -12.25
CA ASN A 163 1.11 11.36 -13.37
C ASN A 163 1.29 10.05 -14.17
N VAL A 164 1.24 8.90 -13.49
CA VAL A 164 1.28 7.58 -14.14
C VAL A 164 -0.03 7.30 -14.87
N PHE A 165 -1.16 7.61 -14.24
CA PHE A 165 -2.49 7.47 -14.84
C PHE A 165 -2.63 8.27 -16.14
N LEU A 166 -2.23 9.55 -16.14
CA LEU A 166 -2.30 10.40 -17.34
C LEU A 166 -1.45 9.87 -18.49
N LYS A 167 -0.26 9.32 -18.19
CA LYS A 167 0.59 8.67 -19.22
C LYS A 167 -0.08 7.41 -19.77
N LEU A 168 -0.68 6.59 -18.89
CA LEU A 168 -1.36 5.36 -19.29
C LEU A 168 -2.56 5.64 -20.18
N VAL A 169 -3.39 6.62 -19.82
CA VAL A 169 -4.54 7.04 -20.65
C VAL A 169 -4.09 7.46 -22.03
N LYS A 170 -3.04 8.30 -22.12
CA LYS A 170 -2.49 8.72 -23.41
C LYS A 170 -1.97 7.54 -24.22
N GLU A 171 -1.23 6.60 -23.61
CA GLU A 171 -0.75 5.39 -24.30
C GLU A 171 -1.92 4.55 -24.85
N GLN A 172 -3.03 4.45 -24.11
CA GLN A 172 -4.22 3.72 -24.55
C GLN A 172 -4.91 4.42 -25.72
N GLU A 173 -5.05 5.75 -25.67
CA GLU A 173 -5.60 6.55 -26.76
C GLU A 173 -4.73 6.45 -28.03
N ASP A 174 -3.41 6.54 -27.90
CA ASP A 174 -2.45 6.42 -29.01
C ASP A 174 -2.49 5.02 -29.68
N ASN A 175 -2.92 3.99 -28.93
CA ASN A 175 -3.06 2.60 -29.40
C ASN A 175 -4.50 2.22 -29.82
N ASP A 176 -5.44 3.16 -29.91
CA ASP A 176 -6.87 2.91 -30.15
C ASP A 176 -7.51 1.95 -29.13
N GLU A 177 -6.98 1.90 -27.90
CA GLU A 177 -7.54 1.13 -26.79
C GLU A 177 -8.54 1.98 -26.00
N GLN A 178 -9.51 1.33 -25.34
CA GLN A 178 -10.43 2.04 -24.46
C GLN A 178 -9.72 2.48 -23.18
N PRO A 179 -9.58 3.79 -22.91
CA PRO A 179 -8.85 4.27 -21.75
C PRO A 179 -9.59 4.01 -20.44
N PHE A 180 -8.84 3.86 -19.34
CA PHE A 180 -9.43 3.78 -18.02
C PHE A 180 -10.13 5.09 -17.64
N LYS A 181 -11.30 4.98 -17.01
CA LYS A 181 -12.13 6.13 -16.64
C LYS A 181 -11.55 6.94 -15.46
N ASN A 182 -10.82 6.30 -14.56
CA ASN A 182 -10.25 6.94 -13.37
C ASN A 182 -9.05 6.12 -12.83
N PRO A 183 -8.21 6.74 -11.96
CA PRO A 183 -7.03 6.07 -11.38
C PRO A 183 -7.37 4.81 -10.58
N ARG A 184 -8.51 4.77 -9.88
CA ARG A 184 -8.95 3.58 -9.12
C ARG A 184 -9.18 2.37 -10.03
N ASN A 185 -9.91 2.55 -11.15
CA ASN A 185 -10.15 1.48 -12.11
C ASN A 185 -8.84 1.04 -12.79
N ALA A 186 -7.93 1.98 -13.06
CA ALA A 186 -6.62 1.69 -13.60
C ALA A 186 -5.77 0.89 -12.61
N ALA A 187 -5.78 1.22 -11.31
CA ALA A 187 -5.10 0.46 -10.27
C ALA A 187 -5.66 -0.96 -10.16
N ALA A 188 -7.00 -1.10 -10.06
CA ALA A 188 -7.66 -2.39 -9.97
C ALA A 188 -7.39 -3.28 -11.18
N GLY A 189 -7.51 -2.75 -12.40
CA GLY A 189 -7.23 -3.47 -13.65
C GLY A 189 -5.75 -3.83 -13.79
N SER A 190 -4.84 -3.00 -13.29
CA SER A 190 -3.41 -3.25 -13.31
C SER A 190 -2.99 -4.32 -12.29
N LEU A 191 -3.56 -4.30 -11.09
CA LEU A 191 -3.24 -5.30 -10.06
C LEU A 191 -3.78 -6.69 -10.41
N ARG A 192 -4.82 -6.77 -11.22
CA ARG A 192 -5.44 -8.02 -11.70
C ARG A 192 -4.93 -8.46 -13.08
N GLN A 193 -3.75 -8.00 -13.50
CA GLN A 193 -3.09 -8.50 -14.71
C GLN A 193 -2.57 -9.93 -14.47
N LYS A 194 -2.81 -10.79 -15.45
CA LYS A 194 -2.36 -12.20 -15.39
C LYS A 194 -0.84 -12.34 -15.50
N ASP A 195 -0.18 -11.39 -16.13
CA ASP A 195 1.28 -11.31 -16.23
C ASP A 195 1.82 -10.20 -15.31
N PRO A 196 2.61 -10.55 -14.28
CA PRO A 196 3.22 -9.58 -13.37
C PRO A 196 4.11 -8.55 -14.07
N LYS A 197 4.67 -8.86 -15.24
CA LYS A 197 5.45 -7.92 -16.05
C LYS A 197 4.60 -6.73 -16.53
N ILE A 198 3.31 -6.97 -16.81
CA ILE A 198 2.38 -5.89 -17.16
C ILE A 198 2.09 -5.06 -15.93
N ALA A 199 1.82 -5.68 -14.78
CA ALA A 199 1.60 -4.97 -13.52
C ALA A 199 2.81 -4.09 -13.15
N ALA A 200 4.03 -4.59 -13.32
CA ALA A 200 5.27 -3.83 -13.08
C ALA A 200 5.36 -2.53 -13.90
N LYS A 201 4.95 -2.57 -15.19
CA LYS A 201 4.94 -1.39 -16.07
C LYS A 201 3.94 -0.32 -15.63
N ARG A 202 2.90 -0.71 -14.89
CA ARG A 202 1.83 0.19 -14.40
C ARG A 202 2.25 1.08 -13.23
N LYS A 203 3.42 0.83 -12.62
CA LYS A 203 4.03 1.65 -11.56
C LYS A 203 3.03 2.03 -10.46
N LEU A 204 2.31 1.02 -9.95
CA LEU A 204 1.41 1.19 -8.82
C LEU A 204 2.19 1.55 -7.56
N ASP A 205 1.50 2.20 -6.62
CA ASP A 205 2.01 2.55 -5.31
C ASP A 205 1.01 2.14 -4.22
N ILE A 206 1.39 2.17 -2.95
CA ILE A 206 0.53 1.76 -1.83
C ILE A 206 0.71 2.70 -0.64
N PHE A 207 -0.39 2.90 0.10
CA PHE A 207 -0.33 3.35 1.49
C PHE A 207 -0.87 2.25 2.39
N VAL A 208 -0.09 1.87 3.40
CA VAL A 208 -0.53 0.93 4.45
C VAL A 208 -1.12 1.74 5.59
N PHE A 209 -2.33 1.37 6.03
CA PHE A 209 -3.10 2.16 6.99
C PHE A 209 -3.60 1.36 8.21
N ASN A 210 -3.44 0.04 8.24
CA ASN A 210 -3.88 -0.75 9.37
C ASN A 210 -3.07 -2.03 9.57
N VAL A 211 -2.86 -2.41 10.83
CA VAL A 211 -2.40 -3.74 11.24
C VAL A 211 -3.64 -4.57 11.54
N GLN A 212 -3.90 -5.62 10.75
CA GLN A 212 -5.04 -6.51 10.92
C GLN A 212 -4.78 -7.57 11.99
N GLN A 213 -3.58 -8.12 11.98
CA GLN A 213 -3.11 -9.13 12.93
C GLN A 213 -1.60 -9.01 13.11
N ILE A 214 -1.12 -9.28 14.32
CA ILE A 214 0.31 -9.33 14.64
C ILE A 214 0.55 -10.37 15.73
N GLU A 215 1.64 -11.12 15.60
CA GLU A 215 2.14 -12.05 16.61
C GLU A 215 3.48 -11.57 17.14
N GLY A 216 3.68 -11.71 18.45
CA GLY A 216 4.94 -11.33 19.12
C GLY A 216 5.00 -9.86 19.55
N LYS A 217 3.93 -9.08 19.34
CA LYS A 217 3.83 -7.69 19.80
C LYS A 217 2.39 -7.30 20.08
N GLU A 218 2.17 -6.48 21.08
CA GLU A 218 0.89 -5.84 21.37
C GLU A 218 0.90 -4.38 20.91
N LEU A 219 -0.16 -3.97 20.22
CA LEU A 219 -0.39 -2.60 19.79
C LEU A 219 -1.76 -2.18 20.31
N THR A 220 -1.79 -1.18 21.19
CA THR A 220 -3.03 -0.75 21.87
C THR A 220 -3.77 0.33 21.09
N TYR A 221 -3.03 1.23 20.45
CA TYR A 221 -3.61 2.40 19.77
C TYR A 221 -3.33 2.37 18.27
N HIS A 222 -4.31 2.81 17.49
CA HIS A 222 -4.15 2.89 16.03
C HIS A 222 -2.97 3.77 15.60
N LYS A 223 -2.77 4.92 16.27
CA LYS A 223 -1.59 5.76 16.01
C LYS A 223 -0.28 5.01 16.24
N GLU A 224 -0.18 4.23 17.30
CA GLU A 224 0.99 3.39 17.58
C GLU A 224 1.22 2.38 16.46
N SER A 225 0.16 1.77 15.94
CA SER A 225 0.23 0.86 14.80
C SER A 225 0.77 1.56 13.55
N LEU A 226 0.32 2.78 13.24
CA LEU A 226 0.83 3.56 12.11
C LEU A 226 2.31 3.93 12.27
N ASP A 227 2.72 4.35 13.46
CA ASP A 227 4.12 4.67 13.74
C ASP A 227 5.00 3.42 13.64
N TYR A 228 4.52 2.28 14.14
CA TYR A 228 5.23 1.01 14.05
C TYR A 228 5.37 0.52 12.61
N LEU A 229 4.32 0.62 11.79
CA LEU A 229 4.38 0.29 10.36
C LEU A 229 5.52 1.02 9.63
N LYS A 230 5.78 2.29 9.97
CA LYS A 230 6.92 3.05 9.42
C LYS A 230 8.26 2.40 9.78
N THR A 231 8.42 1.95 11.03
CA THR A 231 9.68 1.29 11.47
C THR A 231 9.91 -0.03 10.76
N LEU A 232 8.83 -0.72 10.35
CA LEU A 232 8.89 -1.96 9.56
C LEU A 232 9.22 -1.72 8.07
N GLY A 233 9.21 -0.47 7.61
CA GLY A 233 9.52 -0.11 6.23
C GLY A 233 8.32 0.08 5.33
N PHE A 234 7.10 0.16 5.87
CA PHE A 234 5.91 0.44 5.08
C PHE A 234 5.73 1.93 4.82
N LYS A 235 5.25 2.24 3.63
CA LYS A 235 4.75 3.57 3.29
C LYS A 235 3.37 3.76 3.92
N THR A 236 3.27 4.67 4.89
CA THR A 236 2.00 5.02 5.56
C THR A 236 1.53 6.38 5.10
N ILE A 237 0.25 6.68 5.34
CA ILE A 237 -0.31 8.01 5.06
C ILE A 237 0.46 9.05 5.87
N PRO A 238 1.02 10.13 5.22
CA PRO A 238 1.88 11.09 5.91
C PRO A 238 1.12 11.99 6.89
N ASP A 239 -0.12 12.37 6.56
CA ASP A 239 -0.87 13.46 7.21
C ASP A 239 -2.03 12.93 8.08
N TYR A 240 -1.76 11.98 8.98
CA TYR A 240 -2.76 11.61 9.99
C TYR A 240 -2.65 12.50 11.23
N LYS A 241 -3.80 12.81 11.82
CA LYS A 241 -3.88 13.64 13.03
C LYS A 241 -4.61 12.92 14.15
N ARG A 242 -4.03 12.95 15.35
CA ARG A 242 -4.69 12.48 16.57
C ARG A 242 -5.45 13.62 17.19
N VAL A 243 -6.73 13.40 17.46
CA VAL A 243 -7.69 14.38 18.01
C VAL A 243 -8.58 13.71 19.07
N SER A 244 -9.29 14.50 19.86
CA SER A 244 -10.12 14.00 20.96
C SER A 244 -11.57 14.47 20.91
N THR A 245 -11.86 15.49 20.08
CA THR A 245 -13.19 16.13 20.01
C THR A 245 -13.77 16.12 18.61
N ALA A 246 -15.08 16.20 18.51
CA ALA A 246 -15.78 16.33 17.23
C ALA A 246 -15.38 17.60 16.46
N ASP A 247 -15.16 18.71 17.16
CA ASP A 247 -14.74 19.98 16.52
C ASP A 247 -13.35 19.87 15.91
N GLU A 248 -12.41 19.18 16.55
CA GLU A 248 -11.10 18.92 16.01
C GLU A 248 -11.17 18.02 14.77
N VAL A 249 -11.99 16.94 14.78
CA VAL A 249 -12.25 16.11 13.60
C VAL A 249 -12.80 16.94 12.45
N ILE A 250 -13.85 17.73 12.70
CA ILE A 250 -14.46 18.59 11.69
C ILE A 250 -13.45 19.63 11.16
N GLY A 251 -12.61 20.18 12.04
CA GLY A 251 -11.53 21.07 11.65
C GLY A 251 -10.54 20.43 10.67
N CYS A 252 -10.17 19.16 10.90
CA CYS A 252 -9.32 18.40 9.97
C CYS A 252 -10.01 18.21 8.61
N ILE A 253 -11.30 17.82 8.60
CA ILE A 253 -12.07 17.62 7.36
C ILE A 253 -12.16 18.92 6.56
N LYS A 254 -12.45 20.05 7.21
CA LYS A 254 -12.52 21.38 6.56
C LYS A 254 -11.18 21.80 5.97
N ALA A 255 -10.07 21.54 6.67
CA ALA A 255 -8.73 21.88 6.19
C ALA A 255 -8.39 21.14 4.89
N VAL A 256 -8.69 19.84 4.80
CA VAL A 256 -8.49 19.05 3.58
C VAL A 256 -9.38 19.55 2.44
N SER A 257 -10.66 19.81 2.71
CA SER A 257 -11.60 20.34 1.70
C SER A 257 -11.13 21.69 1.15
N TYR A 258 -10.63 22.58 2.01
CA TYR A 258 -10.10 23.87 1.58
C TYR A 258 -8.88 23.72 0.67
N THR A 259 -7.94 22.80 1.02
CA THR A 259 -6.73 22.56 0.22
C THR A 259 -7.07 22.03 -1.17
N HIS A 260 -8.04 21.13 -1.29
CA HIS A 260 -8.48 20.59 -2.58
C HIS A 260 -9.23 21.59 -3.45
N LEU A 261 -9.94 22.56 -2.86
CA LEU A 261 -10.67 23.60 -3.59
C LEU A 261 -9.77 24.76 -4.07
N THR A 262 -8.61 24.95 -3.45
CA THR A 262 -7.70 26.08 -3.72
C THR A 262 -6.48 25.72 -4.55
N LEU A 263 -6.19 24.43 -4.76
CA LEU A 263 -5.14 24.03 -5.69
C LEU A 263 -5.66 24.13 -7.14
N PRO A 264 -4.91 24.76 -8.05
CA PRO A 264 -5.28 24.78 -9.46
C PRO A 264 -5.29 23.32 -9.98
N THR A 265 -6.40 22.97 -10.61
CA THR A 265 -6.63 21.68 -11.29
C THR A 265 -5.68 21.47 -12.46
#